data_32daeb83cf6601d3d1e29a0a71283b3e
#
_entry.id   32daeb83cf6601d3d1e29a0a71283b3e
#
_cell.length_a   1.000
_cell.length_b   1.000
_cell.length_c   1.000
_cell.angle_alpha   90.00
_cell.angle_beta   90.00
_cell.angle_gamma   90.00
#
_symmetry.space_group_name_H-M   'P 1'
#
loop_
_entity.id
_entity.type
_entity.pdbx_description
1 polymer ?
#
loop_
_entity_poly.entity_id
_entity_poly.type
_entity_poly.pdbx_seq_one_letter_code
_entity_poly.pdbx_strand_id
1 'polypeptide(L)'
;MDSAEELTKCPYCGAANPLDSEFCGACFKNLHIPGEVRAEAKARKILTAAAAGVPLAGEAPPAARLWGRAALIAGLFLFYTRWLAKENYFSFLDYFNLAFHEAGHIFLGFFGRFVMMAGGTIFQLLIPAVCLFQLKRRGANLGWQLCLFWLGESLLNVSIYAGDAIKQALPLVGGGEHDWTYLLTELHLIAHPAGVSRFIFLLGTGVIFRSFWLIGKDALAREPVELGDFKLI
;
A
#
# COMPACT_ATOMS: atom_id res chain seq x y z
N MET A 1 -35.01 14.05 -21.00
CA MET A 1 -35.51 12.77 -21.55
C MET A 1 -34.95 11.71 -20.65
N ASP A 2 -35.81 11.14 -19.79
CA ASP A 2 -35.44 10.06 -18.87
C ASP A 2 -34.96 8.87 -19.69
N SER A 3 -33.68 8.53 -19.58
CA SER A 3 -33.16 7.27 -20.05
C SER A 3 -33.75 6.19 -19.15
N ALA A 4 -34.86 5.55 -19.61
CA ALA A 4 -35.47 4.47 -18.88
C ALA A 4 -34.40 3.39 -18.61
N GLU A 5 -34.00 3.28 -17.37
CA GLU A 5 -33.08 2.24 -16.93
C GLU A 5 -33.77 0.89 -17.18
N GLU A 6 -33.20 0.05 -18.03
CA GLU A 6 -33.79 -1.26 -18.33
C GLU A 6 -33.70 -2.11 -17.06
N LEU A 7 -34.85 -2.44 -16.48
CA LEU A 7 -34.97 -3.18 -15.24
C LEU A 7 -35.46 -4.62 -15.49
N THR A 8 -34.92 -5.55 -14.74
CA THR A 8 -35.40 -6.93 -14.65
C THR A 8 -35.95 -7.23 -13.25
N LYS A 9 -36.94 -8.12 -13.13
CA LYS A 9 -37.48 -8.55 -11.85
C LYS A 9 -36.71 -9.77 -11.33
N CYS A 10 -36.31 -9.73 -10.06
CA CYS A 10 -35.68 -10.87 -9.40
C CYS A 10 -36.67 -12.06 -9.35
N PRO A 11 -36.29 -13.25 -9.82
CA PRO A 11 -37.14 -14.43 -9.81
C PRO A 11 -37.45 -14.96 -8.40
N TYR A 12 -36.70 -14.52 -7.39
CA TYR A 12 -36.84 -15.00 -6.01
C TYR A 12 -37.65 -14.07 -5.11
N CYS A 13 -37.52 -12.75 -5.27
CA CYS A 13 -38.20 -11.78 -4.38
C CYS A 13 -39.02 -10.72 -5.12
N GLY A 14 -39.02 -10.73 -6.46
CA GLY A 14 -39.78 -9.78 -7.27
C GLY A 14 -39.22 -8.36 -7.33
N ALA A 15 -38.14 -8.05 -6.63
CA ALA A 15 -37.50 -6.73 -6.65
C ALA A 15 -36.98 -6.38 -8.04
N ALA A 16 -37.18 -5.13 -8.46
CA ALA A 16 -36.62 -4.61 -9.70
C ALA A 16 -35.11 -4.39 -9.55
N ASN A 17 -34.32 -4.80 -10.55
CA ASN A 17 -32.89 -4.68 -10.58
C ASN A 17 -32.44 -4.21 -11.97
N PRO A 18 -31.32 -3.46 -12.08
CA PRO A 18 -30.71 -3.15 -13.36
C PRO A 18 -30.32 -4.42 -14.14
N LEU A 19 -30.45 -4.39 -15.46
CA LEU A 19 -30.09 -5.52 -16.32
C LEU A 19 -28.60 -5.85 -16.31
N ASP A 20 -27.74 -4.90 -15.93
CA ASP A 20 -26.30 -5.08 -15.80
C ASP A 20 -25.88 -5.72 -14.45
N SER A 21 -26.83 -5.97 -13.54
CA SER A 21 -26.57 -6.56 -12.23
C SER A 21 -26.48 -8.08 -12.29
N GLU A 22 -25.51 -8.66 -11.59
CA GLU A 22 -25.36 -10.11 -11.42
C GLU A 22 -26.20 -10.66 -10.28
N PHE A 23 -26.31 -9.87 -9.20
CA PHE A 23 -27.03 -10.25 -7.98
C PHE A 23 -28.15 -9.27 -7.69
N CYS A 24 -29.22 -9.77 -7.08
CA CYS A 24 -30.34 -8.95 -6.63
C CYS A 24 -29.92 -8.03 -5.49
N GLY A 25 -30.18 -6.72 -5.60
CA GLY A 25 -29.89 -5.75 -4.56
C GLY A 25 -30.69 -5.94 -3.25
N ALA A 26 -31.83 -6.65 -3.32
CA ALA A 26 -32.68 -6.88 -2.15
C ALA A 26 -32.44 -8.22 -1.44
N CYS A 27 -32.26 -9.33 -2.19
CA CYS A 27 -32.13 -10.67 -1.60
C CYS A 27 -30.77 -11.33 -1.85
N PHE A 28 -29.87 -10.66 -2.55
CA PHE A 28 -28.48 -11.08 -2.87
C PHE A 28 -28.35 -12.40 -3.63
N LYS A 29 -29.45 -12.94 -4.19
CA LYS A 29 -29.41 -14.13 -5.03
C LYS A 29 -29.03 -13.75 -6.46
N ASN A 30 -28.36 -14.68 -7.17
CA ASN A 30 -27.98 -14.50 -8.56
C ASN A 30 -29.24 -14.35 -9.44
N LEU A 31 -29.24 -13.34 -10.31
CA LEU A 31 -30.36 -13.03 -11.21
C LEU A 31 -30.41 -13.94 -12.44
N HIS A 32 -29.37 -14.74 -12.68
CA HIS A 32 -29.21 -15.62 -13.84
C HIS A 32 -29.35 -14.93 -15.20
N ILE A 33 -29.04 -13.64 -15.26
CA ILE A 33 -29.04 -12.87 -16.51
C ILE A 33 -27.80 -13.34 -17.32
N PRO A 34 -27.94 -13.73 -18.61
CA PRO A 34 -26.81 -14.09 -19.44
C PRO A 34 -25.74 -13.00 -19.47
N GLY A 35 -24.46 -13.40 -19.48
CA GLY A 35 -23.33 -12.47 -19.44
C GLY A 35 -23.35 -11.46 -20.61
N GLU A 36 -23.73 -11.93 -21.79
CA GLU A 36 -23.87 -11.08 -23.00
C GLU A 36 -24.90 -9.97 -22.81
N VAL A 37 -26.08 -10.30 -22.24
CA VAL A 37 -27.15 -9.32 -21.98
C VAL A 37 -26.71 -8.28 -20.94
N ARG A 38 -26.02 -8.72 -19.90
CA ARG A 38 -25.46 -7.79 -18.89
C ARG A 38 -24.40 -6.86 -19.48
N ALA A 39 -23.52 -7.41 -20.32
CA ALA A 39 -22.47 -6.64 -20.99
C ALA A 39 -23.08 -5.61 -21.95
N GLU A 40 -24.09 -5.98 -22.72
CA GLU A 40 -24.77 -5.06 -23.63
C GLU A 40 -25.50 -3.93 -22.88
N ALA A 41 -26.22 -4.26 -21.80
CA ALA A 41 -26.91 -3.28 -20.97
C ALA A 41 -25.90 -2.29 -20.32
N LYS A 42 -24.76 -2.80 -19.82
CA LYS A 42 -23.68 -2.00 -19.27
C LYS A 42 -23.04 -1.09 -20.34
N ALA A 43 -22.76 -1.62 -21.54
CA ALA A 43 -22.19 -0.84 -22.63
C ALA A 43 -23.15 0.29 -23.07
N ARG A 44 -24.44 0.02 -23.18
CA ARG A 44 -25.47 1.01 -23.51
C ARG A 44 -25.54 2.12 -22.47
N LYS A 45 -25.52 1.77 -21.18
CA LYS A 45 -25.48 2.73 -20.05
C LYS A 45 -24.25 3.64 -20.11
N ILE A 46 -23.08 3.07 -20.38
CA ILE A 46 -21.81 3.81 -20.55
C ILE A 46 -21.91 4.77 -21.75
N LEU A 47 -22.36 4.31 -22.90
CA LEU A 47 -22.48 5.15 -24.11
C LEU A 47 -23.48 6.31 -23.89
N THR A 48 -24.60 6.03 -23.24
CA THR A 48 -25.61 7.06 -22.92
C THR A 48 -25.07 8.09 -21.95
N ALA A 49 -24.36 7.66 -20.88
CA ALA A 49 -23.74 8.56 -19.92
C ALA A 49 -22.62 9.40 -20.58
N ALA A 50 -21.79 8.80 -21.44
CA ALA A 50 -20.75 9.50 -22.17
C ALA A 50 -21.33 10.54 -23.15
N ALA A 51 -22.43 10.21 -23.85
CA ALA A 51 -23.13 11.14 -24.74
C ALA A 51 -23.78 12.30 -23.98
N ALA A 52 -24.20 12.07 -22.73
CA ALA A 52 -24.76 13.10 -21.86
C ALA A 52 -23.69 13.93 -21.12
N GLY A 53 -22.38 13.63 -21.31
CA GLY A 53 -21.29 14.27 -20.58
C GLY A 53 -21.28 13.98 -19.09
N VAL A 54 -22.03 12.94 -18.64
CA VAL A 54 -22.07 12.51 -17.25
C VAL A 54 -20.80 11.70 -16.95
N PRO A 55 -20.02 12.05 -15.91
CA PRO A 55 -18.88 11.22 -15.50
C PRO A 55 -19.36 9.79 -15.19
N LEU A 56 -18.69 8.80 -15.78
CA LEU A 56 -19.02 7.40 -15.52
C LEU A 56 -18.81 7.09 -14.03
N ALA A 57 -19.78 6.38 -13.42
CA ALA A 57 -19.73 6.03 -12.01
C ALA A 57 -18.44 5.22 -11.73
N GLY A 58 -17.52 5.81 -10.94
CA GLY A 58 -16.22 5.24 -10.60
C GLY A 58 -15.02 6.04 -11.12
N GLU A 59 -15.17 6.90 -12.12
CA GLU A 59 -14.11 7.81 -12.56
C GLU A 59 -14.16 9.08 -11.71
N ALA A 60 -13.16 9.25 -10.84
CA ALA A 60 -12.91 10.58 -10.28
C ALA A 60 -12.55 11.53 -11.43
N PRO A 61 -13.06 12.78 -11.48
CA PRO A 61 -12.61 13.75 -12.47
C PRO A 61 -11.08 13.80 -12.50
N PRO A 62 -10.43 13.80 -13.67
CA PRO A 62 -8.97 13.78 -13.76
C PRO A 62 -8.26 14.81 -12.87
N ALA A 63 -8.85 16.00 -12.75
CA ALA A 63 -8.34 17.07 -11.89
C ALA A 63 -8.39 16.71 -10.40
N ALA A 64 -9.49 16.15 -9.89
CA ALA A 64 -9.63 15.76 -8.50
C ALA A 64 -8.63 14.65 -8.12
N ARG A 65 -8.41 13.67 -9.01
CA ARG A 65 -7.40 12.61 -8.81
C ARG A 65 -6.00 13.21 -8.75
N LEU A 66 -5.67 14.10 -9.69
CA LEU A 66 -4.35 14.75 -9.76
C LEU A 66 -4.06 15.53 -8.47
N TRP A 67 -4.99 16.41 -8.06
CA TRP A 67 -4.81 17.20 -6.85
C TRP A 67 -4.79 16.35 -5.57
N GLY A 68 -5.61 15.33 -5.48
CA GLY A 68 -5.61 14.39 -4.35
C GLY A 68 -4.26 13.65 -4.22
N ARG A 69 -3.68 13.18 -5.34
CA ARG A 69 -2.37 12.53 -5.34
C ARG A 69 -1.24 13.51 -5.05
N ALA A 70 -1.30 14.73 -5.59
CA ALA A 70 -0.32 15.78 -5.31
C ALA A 70 -0.32 16.16 -3.82
N ALA A 71 -1.49 16.36 -3.22
CA ALA A 71 -1.63 16.63 -1.79
C ALA A 71 -1.10 15.47 -0.93
N LEU A 72 -1.39 14.22 -1.31
CA LEU A 72 -0.86 13.03 -0.63
C LEU A 72 0.67 13.00 -0.69
N ILE A 73 1.27 13.17 -1.87
CA ILE A 73 2.74 13.23 -2.02
C ILE A 73 3.32 14.35 -1.16
N ALA A 74 2.72 15.54 -1.17
CA ALA A 74 3.17 16.67 -0.35
C ALA A 74 3.12 16.33 1.15
N GLY A 75 2.04 15.72 1.63
CA GLY A 75 1.90 15.29 3.02
C GLY A 75 2.94 14.23 3.41
N LEU A 76 3.13 13.21 2.59
CA LEU A 76 4.14 12.17 2.80
C LEU A 76 5.56 12.73 2.71
N PHE A 77 5.81 13.71 1.84
CA PHE A 77 7.10 14.39 1.75
C PHE A 77 7.38 15.22 3.00
N LEU A 78 6.41 15.97 3.51
CA LEU A 78 6.52 16.68 4.78
C LEU A 78 6.77 15.71 5.94
N PHE A 79 6.13 14.56 5.94
CA PHE A 79 6.40 13.49 6.92
C PHE A 79 7.86 13.00 6.81
N TYR A 80 8.34 12.72 5.59
CA TYR A 80 9.72 12.31 5.34
C TYR A 80 10.74 13.37 5.81
N THR A 81 10.48 14.67 5.63
CA THR A 81 11.42 15.72 6.04
C THR A 81 11.72 15.73 7.54
N ARG A 82 10.85 15.13 8.37
CA ARG A 82 11.08 14.98 9.82
C ARG A 82 12.31 14.09 10.11
N TRP A 83 12.56 13.09 9.26
CA TRP A 83 13.74 12.24 9.34
C TRP A 83 15.05 12.97 8.99
N LEU A 84 14.95 14.03 8.20
CA LEU A 84 16.09 14.88 7.87
C LEU A 84 16.35 15.96 8.93
N ALA A 85 15.30 16.40 9.63
CA ALA A 85 15.35 17.55 10.54
C ALA A 85 15.71 17.17 11.97
N LYS A 86 15.51 15.92 12.38
CA LYS A 86 15.67 15.48 13.77
C LYS A 86 16.53 14.23 13.84
N GLU A 87 17.62 14.29 14.60
CA GLU A 87 18.34 13.09 15.03
C GLU A 87 17.40 12.22 15.88
N ASN A 88 17.47 10.90 15.71
CA ASN A 88 16.65 9.93 16.45
C ASN A 88 15.14 10.21 16.38
N TYR A 89 14.66 10.62 15.18
CA TYR A 89 13.23 10.82 14.97
C TYR A 89 12.48 9.49 15.12
N PHE A 90 11.38 9.53 15.86
CA PHE A 90 10.47 8.40 16.04
C PHE A 90 9.07 8.84 15.63
N SER A 91 8.53 8.18 14.60
CA SER A 91 7.22 8.48 14.01
C SER A 91 6.10 7.70 14.69
N PHE A 92 4.85 8.02 14.38
CA PHE A 92 3.73 7.20 14.84
C PHE A 92 3.72 5.80 14.19
N LEU A 93 4.28 5.66 12.97
CA LEU A 93 4.41 4.36 12.30
C LEU A 93 5.41 3.45 13.03
N ASP A 94 6.37 4.04 13.72
CA ASP A 94 7.40 3.28 14.43
C ASP A 94 6.84 2.48 15.61
N TYR A 95 5.67 2.85 16.16
CA TYR A 95 4.99 2.00 17.13
C TYR A 95 4.53 0.67 16.52
N PHE A 96 4.05 0.69 15.26
CA PHE A 96 3.73 -0.54 14.53
C PHE A 96 5.00 -1.28 14.14
N ASN A 97 6.00 -0.56 13.63
CA ASN A 97 7.30 -1.12 13.29
C ASN A 97 7.92 -1.84 14.50
N LEU A 98 7.87 -1.24 15.68
CA LEU A 98 8.37 -1.82 16.92
C LEU A 98 7.61 -3.10 17.30
N ALA A 99 6.29 -3.10 17.21
CA ALA A 99 5.50 -4.31 17.51
C ALA A 99 5.88 -5.49 16.61
N PHE A 100 6.09 -5.24 15.32
CA PHE A 100 6.55 -6.28 14.39
C PHE A 100 8.01 -6.66 14.63
N HIS A 101 8.85 -5.72 15.01
CA HIS A 101 10.23 -5.97 15.39
C HIS A 101 10.31 -6.96 16.57
N GLU A 102 9.61 -6.68 17.67
CA GLU A 102 9.57 -7.57 18.83
C GLU A 102 8.99 -8.96 18.48
N ALA A 103 7.94 -9.00 17.65
CA ALA A 103 7.42 -10.27 17.15
C ALA A 103 8.46 -11.07 16.37
N GLY A 104 9.32 -10.40 15.61
CA GLY A 104 10.39 -11.04 14.84
C GLY A 104 11.37 -11.83 15.70
N HIS A 105 11.75 -11.32 16.86
CA HIS A 105 12.61 -12.04 17.82
C HIS A 105 11.94 -13.34 18.32
N ILE A 106 10.64 -13.27 18.61
CA ILE A 106 9.89 -14.42 19.08
C ILE A 106 9.78 -15.49 17.99
N PHE A 107 9.35 -15.09 16.77
CA PHE A 107 9.12 -16.02 15.67
C PHE A 107 10.41 -16.64 15.12
N LEU A 108 11.51 -15.92 15.15
CA LEU A 108 12.79 -16.38 14.61
C LEU A 108 13.77 -16.89 15.70
N GLY A 109 13.38 -16.86 16.97
CA GLY A 109 14.22 -17.31 18.09
C GLY A 109 14.66 -18.76 18.03
N PHE A 110 13.92 -19.62 17.33
CA PHE A 110 14.23 -21.04 17.16
C PHE A 110 15.41 -21.32 16.21
N PHE A 111 15.82 -20.33 15.41
CA PHE A 111 16.84 -20.48 14.37
C PHE A 111 18.26 -20.05 14.81
N GLY A 112 18.46 -19.93 16.12
CA GLY A 112 19.74 -19.53 16.70
C GLY A 112 19.87 -18.01 16.91
N ARG A 113 20.86 -17.62 17.73
CA ARG A 113 20.98 -16.25 18.24
C ARG A 113 21.11 -15.20 17.15
N PHE A 114 21.92 -15.46 16.11
CA PHE A 114 22.10 -14.50 15.01
C PHE A 114 20.77 -14.21 14.29
N VAL A 115 20.02 -15.27 13.96
CA VAL A 115 18.74 -15.14 13.26
C VAL A 115 17.69 -14.52 14.18
N MET A 116 17.71 -14.83 15.46
CA MET A 116 16.85 -14.19 16.48
C MET A 116 17.10 -12.68 16.52
N MET A 117 18.35 -12.24 16.64
CA MET A 117 18.72 -10.82 16.69
C MET A 117 18.40 -10.08 15.37
N ALA A 118 18.60 -10.73 14.22
CA ALA A 118 18.18 -10.19 12.94
C ALA A 118 16.64 -10.16 12.77
N GLY A 119 15.94 -11.00 13.54
CA GLY A 119 14.51 -11.26 13.45
C GLY A 119 13.67 -10.00 13.54
N GLY A 120 13.99 -9.12 14.48
CA GLY A 120 13.30 -7.85 14.63
C GLY A 120 13.32 -7.03 13.34
N THR A 121 14.49 -6.77 12.80
CA THR A 121 14.64 -6.03 11.53
C THR A 121 13.99 -6.77 10.36
N ILE A 122 14.12 -8.10 10.29
CA ILE A 122 13.50 -8.90 9.22
C ILE A 122 11.99 -8.75 9.23
N PHE A 123 11.32 -8.91 10.37
CA PHE A 123 9.87 -8.81 10.45
C PHE A 123 9.37 -7.39 10.22
N GLN A 124 10.07 -6.40 10.75
CA GLN A 124 9.75 -4.99 10.53
C GLN A 124 9.71 -4.63 9.03
N LEU A 125 10.60 -5.21 8.22
CA LEU A 125 10.63 -4.99 6.76
C LEU A 125 9.72 -5.97 6.01
N LEU A 126 9.55 -7.18 6.48
CA LEU A 126 8.75 -8.22 5.84
C LEU A 126 7.27 -7.85 5.80
N ILE A 127 6.72 -7.29 6.88
CA ILE A 127 5.29 -6.98 6.97
C ILE A 127 4.86 -5.96 5.90
N PRO A 128 5.46 -4.76 5.77
CA PRO A 128 5.10 -3.85 4.69
C PRO A 128 5.37 -4.44 3.30
N ALA A 129 6.40 -5.29 3.14
CA ALA A 129 6.67 -5.97 1.87
C ALA A 129 5.58 -6.99 1.49
N VAL A 130 5.08 -7.77 2.44
CA VAL A 130 3.96 -8.70 2.23
C VAL A 130 2.67 -7.94 1.91
N CYS A 131 2.36 -6.86 2.63
CA CYS A 131 1.22 -5.99 2.35
C CYS A 131 1.30 -5.40 0.94
N LEU A 132 2.47 -4.89 0.56
CA LEU A 132 2.76 -4.38 -0.78
C LEU A 132 2.45 -5.43 -1.85
N PHE A 133 2.99 -6.65 -1.69
CA PHE A 133 2.81 -7.73 -2.66
C PHE A 133 1.34 -8.14 -2.78
N GLN A 134 0.63 -8.30 -1.67
CA GLN A 134 -0.78 -8.68 -1.65
C GLN A 134 -1.67 -7.61 -2.30
N LEU A 135 -1.47 -6.34 -1.97
CA LEU A 135 -2.25 -5.24 -2.54
C LEU A 135 -1.94 -5.05 -4.04
N LYS A 136 -0.68 -5.24 -4.45
CA LYS A 136 -0.30 -5.21 -5.86
C LYS A 136 -0.98 -6.32 -6.66
N ARG A 137 -1.04 -7.54 -6.12
CA ARG A 137 -1.74 -8.67 -6.75
C ARG A 137 -3.25 -8.45 -6.87
N ARG A 138 -3.84 -7.67 -5.96
CA ARG A 138 -5.27 -7.31 -6.00
C ARG A 138 -5.58 -6.09 -6.87
N GLY A 139 -4.58 -5.50 -7.53
CA GLY A 139 -4.76 -4.30 -8.35
C GLY A 139 -5.02 -3.02 -7.55
N ALA A 140 -4.83 -3.04 -6.23
CA ALA A 140 -5.04 -1.88 -5.36
C ALA A 140 -3.86 -0.90 -5.47
N ASN A 141 -3.81 -0.14 -6.58
CA ASN A 141 -2.64 0.66 -6.97
C ASN A 141 -2.16 1.62 -5.87
N LEU A 142 -3.01 2.44 -5.31
CA LEU A 142 -2.60 3.35 -4.23
C LEU A 142 -2.13 2.58 -2.99
N GLY A 143 -2.83 1.51 -2.64
CA GLY A 143 -2.54 0.72 -1.44
C GLY A 143 -1.11 0.17 -1.45
N TRP A 144 -0.67 -0.50 -2.54
CA TRP A 144 0.68 -1.03 -2.60
C TRP A 144 1.76 0.05 -2.70
N GLN A 145 1.44 1.21 -3.31
CA GLN A 145 2.35 2.36 -3.36
C GLN A 145 2.57 2.96 -1.96
N LEU A 146 1.53 3.01 -1.13
CA LEU A 146 1.64 3.43 0.28
C LEU A 146 2.41 2.40 1.12
N CYS A 147 2.23 1.10 0.88
CA CYS A 147 3.06 0.08 1.52
C CYS A 147 4.53 0.19 1.12
N LEU A 148 4.83 0.62 -0.12
CA LEU A 148 6.20 0.90 -0.55
C LEU A 148 6.78 2.10 0.21
N PHE A 149 5.99 3.15 0.44
CA PHE A 149 6.39 4.26 1.31
C PHE A 149 6.68 3.77 2.73
N TRP A 150 5.80 2.97 3.32
CA TRP A 150 5.99 2.39 4.65
C TRP A 150 7.25 1.53 4.73
N LEU A 151 7.54 0.71 3.72
CA LEU A 151 8.78 -0.07 3.66
C LEU A 151 10.02 0.84 3.66
N GLY A 152 9.98 1.94 2.91
CA GLY A 152 11.06 2.93 2.91
C GLY A 152 11.23 3.62 4.26
N GLU A 153 10.13 3.98 4.90
CA GLU A 153 10.12 4.58 6.24
C GLU A 153 10.67 3.60 7.30
N SER A 154 10.28 2.33 7.23
CA SER A 154 10.82 1.29 8.09
C SER A 154 12.35 1.16 7.94
N LEU A 155 12.89 1.30 6.72
CA LEU A 155 14.34 1.35 6.49
C LEU A 155 14.98 2.57 7.13
N LEU A 156 14.33 3.75 7.14
CA LEU A 156 14.85 4.92 7.84
C LEU A 156 14.93 4.67 9.35
N ASN A 157 13.90 4.07 9.94
CA ASN A 157 13.89 3.68 11.35
C ASN A 157 15.02 2.68 11.65
N VAL A 158 15.15 1.62 10.85
CA VAL A 158 16.26 0.65 10.98
C VAL A 158 17.62 1.33 10.87
N SER A 159 17.78 2.35 10.01
CA SER A 159 19.04 3.06 9.86
C SER A 159 19.49 3.79 11.13
N ILE A 160 18.53 4.42 11.85
CA ILE A 160 18.79 5.06 13.13
C ILE A 160 19.23 4.01 14.16
N TYR A 161 18.51 2.89 14.25
CA TYR A 161 18.83 1.82 15.18
C TYR A 161 20.20 1.19 14.89
N ALA A 162 20.53 0.95 13.62
CA ALA A 162 21.85 0.47 13.22
C ALA A 162 22.98 1.47 13.53
N GLY A 163 22.69 2.77 13.38
CA GLY A 163 23.65 3.83 13.72
C GLY A 163 23.94 3.98 15.22
N ASP A 164 22.97 3.57 16.05
CA ASP A 164 23.07 3.62 17.51
C ASP A 164 23.84 2.42 18.11
N ALA A 165 24.28 1.47 17.31
CA ALA A 165 24.91 0.21 17.74
C ALA A 165 26.07 0.35 18.74
N ILE A 166 26.80 1.48 18.75
CA ILE A 166 27.88 1.74 19.72
C ILE A 166 27.37 2.65 20.85
N LYS A 167 26.62 3.70 20.51
CA LYS A 167 26.18 4.68 21.51
C LYS A 167 25.13 4.11 22.45
N GLN A 168 24.27 3.25 21.96
CA GLN A 168 23.16 2.62 22.70
C GLN A 168 22.34 3.65 23.48
N ALA A 169 22.08 4.80 22.83
CA ALA A 169 21.36 5.92 23.43
C ALA A 169 19.84 5.80 23.27
N LEU A 170 19.37 4.92 22.34
CA LEU A 170 17.96 4.65 22.14
C LEU A 170 17.43 3.75 23.26
N PRO A 171 16.19 3.98 23.73
CA PRO A 171 15.58 3.12 24.73
C PRO A 171 15.32 1.72 24.14
N LEU A 172 15.82 0.70 24.81
CA LEU A 172 15.57 -0.70 24.46
C LEU A 172 14.25 -1.17 25.08
N VAL A 173 13.39 -1.79 24.28
CA VAL A 173 12.17 -2.42 24.77
C VAL A 173 12.55 -3.78 25.36
N GLY A 174 12.04 -4.08 26.58
CA GLY A 174 12.32 -5.35 27.26
C GLY A 174 13.67 -5.47 27.93
N GLY A 175 14.56 -4.47 27.85
CA GLY A 175 15.83 -4.43 28.59
C GLY A 175 16.87 -5.47 28.17
N GLY A 176 16.86 -5.87 26.89
CA GLY A 176 17.78 -6.85 26.32
C GLY A 176 19.09 -6.27 25.78
N GLU A 177 19.80 -7.08 25.02
CA GLU A 177 20.99 -6.67 24.27
C GLU A 177 20.58 -5.90 23.01
N HIS A 178 21.38 -4.92 22.61
CA HIS A 178 21.10 -4.14 21.40
C HIS A 178 21.38 -4.98 20.14
N ASP A 179 20.35 -5.28 19.34
CA ASP A 179 20.45 -6.18 18.18
C ASP A 179 21.56 -5.82 17.22
N TRP A 180 21.60 -4.55 16.81
CA TRP A 180 22.59 -4.11 15.84
C TRP A 180 24.01 -4.07 16.41
N THR A 181 24.20 -3.93 17.71
CA THR A 181 25.52 -4.13 18.35
C THR A 181 25.98 -5.58 18.15
N TYR A 182 25.11 -6.53 18.45
CA TYR A 182 25.39 -7.94 18.26
C TYR A 182 25.64 -8.27 16.79
N LEU A 183 24.72 -7.89 15.90
CA LEU A 183 24.81 -8.19 14.47
C LEU A 183 26.07 -7.62 13.82
N LEU A 184 26.39 -6.36 14.10
CA LEU A 184 27.59 -5.71 13.55
C LEU A 184 28.88 -6.30 14.14
N THR A 185 28.86 -6.79 15.37
CA THR A 185 29.99 -7.49 15.98
C THR A 185 30.24 -8.82 15.28
N GLU A 186 29.20 -9.64 15.10
CA GLU A 186 29.30 -10.92 14.40
C GLU A 186 29.74 -10.78 12.94
N LEU A 187 29.31 -9.69 12.28
CA LEU A 187 29.67 -9.37 10.90
C LEU A 187 31.02 -8.65 10.76
N HIS A 188 31.74 -8.39 11.86
CA HIS A 188 32.99 -7.61 11.90
C HIS A 188 32.84 -6.18 11.35
N LEU A 189 31.65 -5.58 11.46
CA LEU A 189 31.29 -4.24 10.99
C LEU A 189 31.09 -3.24 12.13
N ILE A 190 31.28 -3.63 13.38
CA ILE A 190 31.02 -2.78 14.55
C ILE A 190 31.86 -1.49 14.57
N ALA A 191 32.99 -1.46 13.87
CA ALA A 191 33.78 -0.23 13.72
C ALA A 191 33.15 0.81 12.78
N HIS A 192 32.11 0.43 12.00
CA HIS A 192 31.56 1.27 10.93
C HIS A 192 30.03 1.43 10.99
N PRO A 193 29.38 1.60 12.18
CA PRO A 193 27.91 1.65 12.27
C PRO A 193 27.32 2.84 11.51
N ALA A 194 28.03 3.98 11.49
CA ALA A 194 27.59 5.16 10.74
C ALA A 194 27.58 4.92 9.22
N GLY A 195 28.51 4.10 8.70
CA GLY A 195 28.52 3.70 7.29
C GLY A 195 27.33 2.82 6.93
N VAL A 196 27.05 1.82 7.78
CA VAL A 196 25.90 0.91 7.62
C VAL A 196 24.59 1.70 7.72
N SER A 197 24.45 2.54 8.74
CA SER A 197 23.28 3.44 8.91
C SER A 197 23.05 4.29 7.67
N ARG A 198 24.09 4.98 7.17
CA ARG A 198 23.98 5.83 5.97
C ARG A 198 23.55 5.03 4.75
N PHE A 199 24.08 3.85 4.55
CA PHE A 199 23.69 2.97 3.44
C PHE A 199 22.20 2.61 3.52
N ILE A 200 21.73 2.16 4.68
CA ILE A 200 20.32 1.80 4.90
C ILE A 200 19.42 3.04 4.72
N PHE A 201 19.84 4.21 5.23
CA PHE A 201 19.12 5.46 5.08
C PHE A 201 18.93 5.85 3.61
N LEU A 202 19.99 5.77 2.81
CA LEU A 202 19.93 6.07 1.38
C LEU A 202 19.05 5.09 0.62
N LEU A 203 19.10 3.81 0.98
CA LEU A 203 18.21 2.80 0.42
C LEU A 203 16.74 3.10 0.75
N GLY A 204 16.42 3.40 2.01
CA GLY A 204 15.08 3.78 2.45
C GLY A 204 14.57 5.03 1.74
N THR A 205 15.41 6.05 1.63
CA THR A 205 15.13 7.28 0.87
C THR A 205 14.80 6.97 -0.59
N GLY A 206 15.61 6.13 -1.24
CA GLY A 206 15.35 5.70 -2.62
C GLY A 206 14.01 5.00 -2.79
N VAL A 207 13.64 4.13 -1.85
CA VAL A 207 12.33 3.44 -1.83
C VAL A 207 11.18 4.43 -1.66
N ILE A 208 11.32 5.43 -0.77
CA ILE A 208 10.33 6.50 -0.57
C ILE A 208 10.13 7.31 -1.85
N PHE A 209 11.22 7.78 -2.49
CA PHE A 209 11.11 8.53 -3.73
C PHE A 209 10.55 7.69 -4.88
N ARG A 210 10.85 6.38 -4.90
CA ARG A 210 10.20 5.44 -5.83
C ARG A 210 8.69 5.38 -5.61
N SER A 211 8.22 5.38 -4.36
CA SER A 211 6.79 5.46 -4.04
C SER A 211 6.17 6.77 -4.58
N PHE A 212 6.79 7.93 -4.33
CA PHE A 212 6.29 9.22 -4.85
C PHE A 212 6.20 9.24 -6.36
N TRP A 213 7.22 8.73 -7.05
CA TRP A 213 7.22 8.64 -8.50
C TRP A 213 6.07 7.77 -9.03
N LEU A 214 5.80 6.63 -8.37
CA LEU A 214 4.72 5.72 -8.76
C LEU A 214 3.34 6.33 -8.51
N ILE A 215 3.12 7.00 -7.37
CA ILE A 215 1.88 7.72 -7.06
C ILE A 215 1.64 8.82 -8.08
N GLY A 216 2.68 9.58 -8.45
CA GLY A 216 2.59 10.63 -9.46
C GLY A 216 2.32 10.09 -10.86
N LYS A 217 3.03 9.03 -11.26
CA LYS A 217 2.80 8.34 -12.55
C LYS A 217 1.35 7.83 -12.65
N ASP A 218 0.85 7.23 -11.58
CA ASP A 218 -0.51 6.71 -11.52
C ASP A 218 -1.56 7.83 -11.57
N ALA A 219 -1.26 9.00 -10.98
CA ALA A 219 -2.13 10.18 -11.06
C ALA A 219 -2.31 10.67 -12.50
N LEU A 220 -1.27 10.55 -13.32
CA LEU A 220 -1.25 11.00 -14.73
C LEU A 220 -1.76 9.90 -15.69
N ALA A 221 -1.87 8.66 -15.23
CA ALA A 221 -2.36 7.57 -16.06
C ALA A 221 -3.86 7.76 -16.36
N ARG A 222 -4.24 7.64 -17.62
CA ARG A 222 -5.65 7.51 -18.00
C ARG A 222 -6.10 6.12 -17.62
N GLU A 223 -7.19 6.00 -16.86
CA GLU A 223 -7.81 4.70 -16.64
C GLU A 223 -8.48 4.28 -17.94
N PRO A 224 -8.17 3.07 -18.45
CA PRO A 224 -8.95 2.54 -19.56
C PRO A 224 -10.39 2.41 -19.06
N VAL A 225 -11.34 2.86 -19.85
CA VAL A 225 -12.76 2.55 -19.62
C VAL A 225 -12.87 1.04 -19.74
N GLU A 226 -13.05 0.34 -18.62
CA GLU A 226 -13.31 -1.10 -18.65
C GLU A 226 -14.72 -1.30 -19.21
N LEU A 227 -14.82 -1.52 -20.52
CA LEU A 227 -16.04 -1.91 -21.23
C LEU A 227 -16.44 -3.36 -20.94
N GLY A 228 -16.08 -3.91 -19.77
CA GLY A 228 -16.30 -5.31 -19.44
C GLY A 228 -15.48 -6.22 -20.37
N ASP A 229 -15.87 -7.47 -20.51
CA ASP A 229 -15.18 -8.47 -21.35
C ASP A 229 -15.30 -8.24 -22.89
N PHE A 230 -15.62 -7.01 -23.31
CA PHE A 230 -15.62 -6.65 -24.74
C PHE A 230 -14.19 -6.53 -25.25
N LYS A 231 -13.65 -7.61 -25.79
CA LYS A 231 -12.57 -7.55 -26.77
C LYS A 231 -13.19 -7.07 -28.09
N LEU A 232 -12.96 -5.80 -28.43
CA LEU A 232 -13.14 -5.37 -29.82
C LEU A 232 -12.17 -6.20 -30.67
N ILE A 233 -12.74 -7.10 -31.49
CA ILE A 233 -12.02 -7.84 -32.53
C ILE A 233 -11.69 -6.86 -33.65
#